data_d8c0621f02df3e4f975a913a693eea49
#
_entry.id   d8c0621f02df3e4f975a913a693eea49
#
_cell.length_a   1.000
_cell.length_b   1.000
_cell.length_c   1.000
_cell.angle_alpha   90.00
_cell.angle_beta   90.00
_cell.angle_gamma   90.00
#
_symmetry.space_group_name_H-M   'P 1'
#
loop_
_entity.id
_entity.type
_entity.pdbx_description
1 polymer ?
#
loop_
_entity_poly.entity_id
_entity_poly.type
_entity_poly.pdbx_seq_one_letter_code
_entity_poly.pdbx_strand_id
1 'polypeptide(L)'
;MSYCLNLSCMKPLNPNGINFCQSCGTRLLPRLRNRYHIIQPLGGGGFGRTFLAEDEDKLKEHCVVKQLAPQVQGSTALRKATELFQEEARRLQQLGEHPQIPTLYAYFEQDNYLYLVQQLIKGQTLGQELRQQGIFSEDKIWQVLSELLPVLKFVHEHQVIHRDIKPENIIRRQSDCKLVLIDFGVAKQLTTNSLDNTGTSIGSYGYAPIEQMKLRRAYAASDLFSLGVTCFHLLTRINPSELWAEEGYGWVTHWQQHVRLPISASIKNVLGKLLQKNIEERYQSADEVLLDLDSRLQPLSMDYYRAHLTSFTILK
;
A
#
# COMPACT_ATOMS: atom_id res chain seq x y z
N MET A 1 5.56 -28.78 6.82
CA MET A 1 4.84 -28.48 8.06
C MET A 1 3.41 -28.06 7.73
N SER A 2 2.44 -28.39 8.61
CA SER A 2 1.03 -27.97 8.43
C SER A 2 0.72 -26.77 9.29
N TYR A 3 -0.07 -25.83 8.78
CA TYR A 3 -0.40 -24.60 9.48
C TYR A 3 -1.88 -24.60 9.94
N CYS A 4 -2.11 -24.35 11.24
CA CYS A 4 -3.46 -24.25 11.78
C CYS A 4 -4.06 -22.88 11.42
N LEU A 5 -5.20 -22.88 10.73
CA LEU A 5 -5.91 -21.68 10.29
C LEU A 5 -6.90 -21.14 11.33
N ASN A 6 -7.04 -21.81 12.48
CA ASN A 6 -7.83 -21.27 13.59
C ASN A 6 -7.16 -20.00 14.13
N LEU A 7 -7.90 -18.91 14.10
CA LEU A 7 -7.43 -17.57 14.46
C LEU A 7 -7.04 -17.44 15.93
N SER A 8 -7.67 -18.22 16.81
CA SER A 8 -7.38 -18.27 18.26
C SER A 8 -6.22 -19.18 18.61
N CYS A 9 -5.60 -19.85 17.62
CA CYS A 9 -4.50 -20.79 17.89
C CYS A 9 -3.21 -20.06 18.24
N MET A 10 -2.72 -20.28 19.46
CA MET A 10 -1.49 -19.67 19.97
C MET A 10 -0.20 -20.28 19.36
N LYS A 11 -0.24 -21.56 18.95
CA LYS A 11 0.87 -22.28 18.33
C LYS A 11 0.40 -22.97 17.05
N PRO A 12 0.29 -22.21 15.95
CA PRO A 12 -0.36 -22.69 14.74
C PRO A 12 0.50 -23.66 13.91
N LEU A 13 1.80 -23.75 14.14
CA LEU A 13 2.71 -24.63 13.40
C LEU A 13 2.65 -26.05 13.92
N ASN A 14 2.46 -27.03 13.02
CA ASN A 14 2.30 -28.44 13.33
C ASN A 14 3.20 -29.31 12.44
N PRO A 15 3.61 -30.52 12.91
CA PRO A 15 4.28 -31.50 12.07
C PRO A 15 3.40 -31.90 10.86
N ASN A 16 4.04 -32.37 9.79
CA ASN A 16 3.31 -32.99 8.68
C ASN A 16 2.65 -34.30 9.08
N GLY A 17 1.56 -34.67 8.44
CA GLY A 17 0.91 -35.97 8.58
C GLY A 17 -0.04 -36.09 9.79
N ILE A 18 -0.28 -35.04 10.55
CA ILE A 18 -1.31 -34.99 11.57
C ILE A 18 -2.58 -34.29 11.07
N ASN A 19 -3.72 -34.78 11.54
CA ASN A 19 -5.03 -34.27 11.10
C ASN A 19 -5.59 -33.16 11.99
N PHE A 20 -5.04 -33.00 13.21
CA PHE A 20 -5.54 -32.05 14.18
C PHE A 20 -4.39 -31.26 14.79
N CYS A 21 -4.64 -29.97 15.02
CA CYS A 21 -3.67 -29.08 15.65
C CYS A 21 -3.35 -29.52 17.07
N GLN A 22 -2.06 -29.71 17.39
CA GLN A 22 -1.61 -30.15 18.72
C GLN A 22 -1.88 -29.09 19.80
N SER A 23 -2.06 -27.84 19.44
CA SER A 23 -2.30 -26.75 20.39
C SER A 23 -3.79 -26.50 20.68
N CYS A 24 -4.66 -26.51 19.68
CA CYS A 24 -6.07 -26.13 19.85
C CYS A 24 -7.07 -27.18 19.38
N GLY A 25 -6.63 -28.35 18.92
CA GLY A 25 -7.51 -29.43 18.49
C GLY A 25 -8.24 -29.20 17.17
N THR A 26 -8.06 -28.04 16.52
CA THR A 26 -8.73 -27.75 15.24
C THR A 26 -8.22 -28.69 14.15
N ARG A 27 -9.12 -29.18 13.30
CA ARG A 27 -8.76 -29.98 12.14
C ARG A 27 -7.84 -29.17 11.21
N LEU A 28 -6.72 -29.77 10.84
CA LEU A 28 -5.79 -29.17 9.90
C LEU A 28 -6.26 -29.45 8.47
N LEU A 29 -6.30 -28.40 7.66
CA LEU A 29 -6.65 -28.53 6.26
C LEU A 29 -5.36 -28.70 5.44
N PRO A 30 -5.21 -29.79 4.69
CA PRO A 30 -4.03 -29.96 3.85
C PRO A 30 -3.98 -28.91 2.72
N ARG A 31 -5.14 -28.47 2.25
CA ARG A 31 -5.32 -27.43 1.22
C ARG A 31 -6.64 -26.69 1.40
N LEU A 32 -6.63 -25.39 1.18
CA LEU A 32 -7.85 -24.61 1.00
C LEU A 32 -8.42 -24.87 -0.37
N ARG A 33 -9.75 -25.15 -0.47
CA ARG A 33 -10.48 -25.53 -1.70
C ARG A 33 -9.80 -26.67 -2.48
N ASN A 34 -9.10 -27.58 -1.81
CA ASN A 34 -8.29 -28.63 -2.44
C ASN A 34 -7.23 -28.12 -3.44
N ARG A 35 -6.91 -26.82 -3.40
CA ARG A 35 -6.04 -26.16 -4.36
C ARG A 35 -4.87 -25.43 -3.70
N TYR A 36 -5.13 -24.59 -2.70
CA TYR A 36 -4.10 -23.72 -2.11
C TYR A 36 -3.44 -24.35 -0.90
N HIS A 37 -2.18 -24.69 -1.02
CA HIS A 37 -1.36 -25.23 0.08
C HIS A 37 -0.65 -24.10 0.84
N ILE A 38 -0.99 -23.90 2.11
CA ILE A 38 -0.37 -22.87 2.96
C ILE A 38 1.05 -23.29 3.33
N ILE A 39 2.04 -22.42 3.02
CA ILE A 39 3.45 -22.66 3.31
C ILE A 39 3.84 -22.02 4.63
N GLN A 40 3.61 -20.69 4.77
CA GLN A 40 4.01 -19.93 5.96
C GLN A 40 3.22 -18.62 6.07
N PRO A 41 3.13 -18.04 7.28
CA PRO A 41 2.56 -16.69 7.42
C PRO A 41 3.52 -15.66 6.85
N LEU A 42 2.95 -14.63 6.20
CA LEU A 42 3.65 -13.43 5.74
C LEU A 42 3.41 -12.25 6.69
N GLY A 43 2.29 -12.27 7.41
CA GLY A 43 1.92 -11.24 8.35
C GLY A 43 0.52 -11.46 8.92
N GLY A 44 0.14 -10.62 9.87
CA GLY A 44 -1.19 -10.61 10.45
C GLY A 44 -1.41 -9.31 11.21
N GLY A 45 -2.68 -8.98 11.40
CA GLY A 45 -3.12 -7.78 12.12
C GLY A 45 -4.57 -7.95 12.56
N GLY A 46 -5.18 -6.89 13.08
CA GLY A 46 -6.54 -6.91 13.62
C GLY A 46 -7.64 -7.35 12.66
N PHE A 47 -7.37 -7.45 11.36
CA PHE A 47 -8.35 -7.82 10.33
C PHE A 47 -8.12 -9.19 9.71
N GLY A 48 -6.95 -9.80 9.91
CA GLY A 48 -6.71 -11.08 9.32
C GLY A 48 -5.25 -11.53 9.34
N ARG A 49 -5.06 -12.69 8.73
CA ARG A 49 -3.75 -13.28 8.53
C ARG A 49 -3.46 -13.38 7.04
N THR A 50 -2.23 -13.11 6.69
CA THR A 50 -1.74 -13.22 5.31
C THR A 50 -0.71 -14.36 5.25
N PHE A 51 -0.84 -15.22 4.27
CA PHE A 51 -0.02 -16.40 4.08
C PHE A 51 0.63 -16.43 2.71
N LEU A 52 1.82 -16.98 2.63
CA LEU A 52 2.38 -17.53 1.41
C LEU A 52 1.75 -18.90 1.18
N ALA A 53 1.29 -19.14 -0.04
CA ALA A 53 0.73 -20.44 -0.44
C ALA A 53 1.23 -20.84 -1.83
N GLU A 54 1.11 -22.14 -2.13
CA GLU A 54 1.25 -22.72 -3.47
C GLU A 54 -0.13 -22.95 -4.08
N ASP A 55 -0.29 -22.59 -5.35
CA ASP A 55 -1.45 -22.88 -6.17
C ASP A 55 -1.21 -24.17 -6.96
N GLU A 56 -1.81 -25.28 -6.55
CA GLU A 56 -1.61 -26.59 -7.17
C GLU A 56 -2.10 -26.63 -8.63
N ASP A 57 -3.18 -25.88 -8.96
CA ASP A 57 -3.71 -25.79 -10.31
C ASP A 57 -2.82 -24.95 -11.24
N LYS A 58 -1.89 -24.18 -10.68
CA LYS A 58 -0.88 -23.39 -11.39
C LYS A 58 0.54 -23.92 -11.19
N LEU A 59 0.72 -25.25 -11.25
CA LEU A 59 2.03 -25.89 -11.12
C LEU A 59 2.82 -25.45 -9.89
N LYS A 60 2.13 -25.25 -8.76
CA LYS A 60 2.68 -24.76 -7.48
C LYS A 60 3.25 -23.33 -7.56
N GLU A 61 2.70 -22.50 -8.44
CA GLU A 61 3.01 -21.08 -8.40
C GLU A 61 2.71 -20.50 -7.03
N HIS A 62 3.63 -19.68 -6.52
CA HIS A 62 3.41 -19.01 -5.24
C HIS A 62 2.36 -17.92 -5.36
N CYS A 63 1.45 -17.87 -4.40
CA CYS A 63 0.42 -16.84 -4.27
C CYS A 63 0.30 -16.34 -2.82
N VAL A 64 -0.42 -15.25 -2.65
CA VAL A 64 -0.76 -14.70 -1.32
C VAL A 64 -2.21 -15.07 -1.00
N VAL A 65 -2.43 -15.66 0.16
CA VAL A 65 -3.75 -15.96 0.72
C VAL A 65 -3.98 -15.06 1.92
N LYS A 66 -5.00 -14.20 1.84
CA LYS A 66 -5.49 -13.42 2.98
C LYS A 66 -6.69 -14.11 3.59
N GLN A 67 -6.65 -14.37 4.88
CA GLN A 67 -7.77 -14.90 5.67
C GLN A 67 -8.38 -13.77 6.49
N LEU A 68 -9.66 -13.50 6.32
CA LEU A 68 -10.35 -12.52 7.15
C LEU A 68 -10.47 -13.04 8.59
N ALA A 69 -10.00 -12.26 9.53
CA ALA A 69 -9.99 -12.54 10.96
C ALA A 69 -10.49 -11.33 11.75
N PRO A 70 -11.77 -10.98 11.68
CA PRO A 70 -12.23 -9.82 12.41
C PRO A 70 -12.15 -10.09 13.93
N GLN A 71 -11.28 -9.34 14.61
CA GLN A 71 -11.19 -9.32 16.08
C GLN A 71 -12.27 -8.41 16.68
N VAL A 72 -13.50 -8.50 16.16
CA VAL A 72 -14.61 -7.65 16.59
C VAL A 72 -15.72 -8.51 17.20
N GLN A 73 -16.16 -8.13 18.39
CA GLN A 73 -17.32 -8.75 19.04
C GLN A 73 -18.60 -8.08 18.53
N GLY A 74 -19.59 -8.91 18.18
CA GLY A 74 -20.90 -8.47 17.74
C GLY A 74 -21.18 -8.67 16.25
N SER A 75 -22.43 -9.02 15.94
CA SER A 75 -22.89 -9.35 14.58
C SER A 75 -22.73 -8.20 13.57
N THR A 76 -22.91 -6.96 14.02
CA THR A 76 -22.81 -5.76 13.16
C THR A 76 -21.37 -5.50 12.72
N ALA A 77 -20.40 -5.63 13.63
CA ALA A 77 -19.01 -5.41 13.34
C ALA A 77 -18.43 -6.53 12.43
N LEU A 78 -18.84 -7.79 12.66
CA LEU A 78 -18.49 -8.92 11.80
C LEU A 78 -19.04 -8.72 10.38
N ARG A 79 -20.33 -8.34 10.25
CA ARG A 79 -20.94 -8.04 8.96
C ARG A 79 -20.17 -6.94 8.22
N LYS A 80 -19.81 -5.85 8.92
CA LYS A 80 -19.05 -4.76 8.32
C LYS A 80 -17.66 -5.19 7.86
N ALA A 81 -16.96 -6.02 8.65
CA ALA A 81 -15.67 -6.59 8.25
C ALA A 81 -15.78 -7.44 6.98
N THR A 82 -16.81 -8.28 6.91
CA THR A 82 -17.13 -9.10 5.73
C THR A 82 -17.38 -8.24 4.50
N GLU A 83 -18.24 -7.21 4.61
CA GLU A 83 -18.54 -6.27 3.53
C GLU A 83 -17.27 -5.59 2.99
N LEU A 84 -16.39 -5.15 3.89
CA LEU A 84 -15.14 -4.50 3.52
C LEU A 84 -14.15 -5.46 2.85
N PHE A 85 -14.06 -6.70 3.31
CA PHE A 85 -13.20 -7.71 2.69
C PHE A 85 -13.71 -8.11 1.30
N GLN A 86 -15.03 -8.19 1.13
CA GLN A 86 -15.65 -8.38 -0.20
C GLN A 86 -15.39 -7.20 -1.12
N GLU A 87 -15.42 -5.99 -0.59
CA GLU A 87 -15.14 -4.78 -1.36
C GLU A 87 -13.69 -4.74 -1.86
N GLU A 88 -12.71 -5.19 -1.06
CA GLU A 88 -11.31 -5.33 -1.52
C GLU A 88 -11.23 -6.29 -2.72
N ALA A 89 -11.91 -7.45 -2.62
CA ALA A 89 -11.95 -8.40 -3.73
C ALA A 89 -12.60 -7.81 -4.99
N ARG A 90 -13.72 -7.07 -4.85
CA ARG A 90 -14.38 -6.41 -5.99
C ARG A 90 -13.49 -5.36 -6.64
N ARG A 91 -12.77 -4.57 -5.87
CA ARG A 91 -11.82 -3.56 -6.40
C ARG A 91 -10.71 -4.21 -7.19
N LEU A 92 -10.07 -5.23 -6.66
CA LEU A 92 -9.04 -5.97 -7.39
C LEU A 92 -9.61 -6.59 -8.68
N GLN A 93 -10.84 -7.12 -8.64
CA GLN A 93 -11.51 -7.65 -9.82
C GLN A 93 -11.83 -6.54 -10.85
N GLN A 94 -12.29 -5.38 -10.39
CA GLN A 94 -12.63 -4.22 -11.23
C GLN A 94 -11.38 -3.63 -11.91
N LEU A 95 -10.25 -3.58 -11.21
CA LEU A 95 -8.98 -3.11 -11.76
C LEU A 95 -8.39 -4.09 -12.77
N GLY A 96 -8.86 -5.36 -12.78
CA GLY A 96 -8.41 -6.37 -13.74
C GLY A 96 -6.93 -6.68 -13.63
N GLU A 97 -6.27 -6.85 -14.79
CA GLU A 97 -4.83 -7.11 -14.87
C GLU A 97 -4.07 -5.83 -15.18
N HIS A 98 -3.40 -5.30 -14.15
CA HIS A 98 -2.49 -4.16 -14.29
C HIS A 98 -1.08 -4.57 -13.81
N PRO A 99 0.00 -4.26 -14.54
CA PRO A 99 1.34 -4.76 -14.21
C PRO A 99 1.89 -4.29 -12.85
N GLN A 100 1.32 -3.23 -12.29
CA GLN A 100 1.73 -2.66 -11.00
C GLN A 100 0.65 -2.78 -9.91
N ILE A 101 -0.31 -3.70 -10.08
CA ILE A 101 -1.35 -4.06 -9.09
C ILE A 101 -1.44 -5.59 -9.06
N PRO A 102 -1.51 -6.25 -7.88
CA PRO A 102 -1.63 -7.71 -7.82
C PRO A 102 -2.94 -8.18 -8.43
N THR A 103 -2.87 -9.18 -9.30
CA THR A 103 -4.06 -9.83 -9.87
C THR A 103 -4.81 -10.62 -8.80
N LEU A 104 -6.13 -10.48 -8.75
CA LEU A 104 -7.01 -11.33 -7.94
C LEU A 104 -7.12 -12.72 -8.59
N TYR A 105 -6.77 -13.77 -7.85
CA TYR A 105 -6.89 -15.16 -8.32
C TYR A 105 -8.19 -15.83 -7.88
N ALA A 106 -8.61 -15.60 -6.63
CA ALA A 106 -9.86 -16.15 -6.10
C ALA A 106 -10.37 -15.37 -4.89
N TYR A 107 -11.67 -15.44 -4.69
CA TYR A 107 -12.36 -15.05 -3.47
C TYR A 107 -13.37 -16.14 -3.11
N PHE A 108 -13.36 -16.62 -1.85
CA PHE A 108 -14.24 -17.69 -1.41
C PHE A 108 -14.41 -17.75 0.10
N GLU A 109 -15.45 -18.47 0.51
CA GLU A 109 -15.67 -18.85 1.90
C GLU A 109 -15.36 -20.33 2.10
N GLN A 110 -14.72 -20.68 3.20
CA GLN A 110 -14.51 -22.04 3.66
C GLN A 110 -14.41 -22.08 5.18
N ASP A 111 -15.09 -23.04 5.82
CA ASP A 111 -15.11 -23.25 7.27
C ASP A 111 -15.45 -21.96 8.07
N ASN A 112 -16.40 -21.16 7.57
CA ASN A 112 -16.83 -19.88 8.10
C ASN A 112 -15.74 -18.78 8.09
N TYR A 113 -14.69 -18.95 7.31
CA TYR A 113 -13.69 -17.92 7.05
C TYR A 113 -13.73 -17.47 5.58
N LEU A 114 -13.51 -16.20 5.38
CA LEU A 114 -13.38 -15.62 4.04
C LEU A 114 -11.90 -15.58 3.65
N TYR A 115 -11.64 -15.93 2.41
CA TYR A 115 -10.31 -15.96 1.83
C TYR A 115 -10.26 -15.15 0.54
N LEU A 116 -9.20 -14.37 0.39
CA LEU A 116 -8.83 -13.70 -0.84
C LEU A 116 -7.46 -14.22 -1.28
N VAL A 117 -7.36 -14.69 -2.51
CA VAL A 117 -6.10 -15.17 -3.09
C VAL A 117 -5.69 -14.23 -4.21
N GLN A 118 -4.45 -13.77 -4.15
CA GLN A 118 -3.91 -12.82 -5.12
C GLN A 118 -2.47 -13.17 -5.50
N GLN A 119 -1.99 -12.55 -6.57
CA GLN A 119 -0.63 -12.65 -7.05
C GLN A 119 0.38 -12.31 -5.94
N LEU A 120 1.43 -13.13 -5.81
CA LEU A 120 2.58 -12.79 -4.99
C LEU A 120 3.51 -11.83 -5.76
N ILE A 121 3.74 -10.67 -5.22
CA ILE A 121 4.75 -9.74 -5.72
C ILE A 121 6.06 -9.99 -4.98
N LYS A 122 7.04 -10.59 -5.67
CA LYS A 122 8.39 -10.80 -5.10
C LYS A 122 9.16 -9.48 -5.12
N GLY A 123 9.67 -9.06 -3.96
CA GLY A 123 10.39 -7.79 -3.83
C GLY A 123 10.47 -7.32 -2.39
N GLN A 124 10.84 -6.08 -2.21
CA GLN A 124 10.90 -5.40 -0.91
C GLN A 124 9.91 -4.25 -0.87
N THR A 125 9.25 -4.05 0.26
CA THR A 125 8.45 -2.83 0.45
C THR A 125 9.36 -1.61 0.58
N LEU A 126 8.87 -0.44 0.19
CA LEU A 126 9.64 0.81 0.39
C LEU A 126 9.94 1.05 1.88
N GLY A 127 9.09 0.57 2.79
CA GLY A 127 9.36 0.61 4.22
C GLY A 127 10.54 -0.29 4.63
N GLN A 128 10.71 -1.46 4.03
CA GLN A 128 11.88 -2.32 4.22
C GLN A 128 13.14 -1.66 3.63
N GLU A 129 13.04 -1.10 2.42
CA GLU A 129 14.14 -0.38 1.78
C GLU A 129 14.61 0.80 2.63
N LEU A 130 13.68 1.61 3.16
CA LEU A 130 13.96 2.73 4.07
C LEU A 130 14.70 2.27 5.34
N ARG A 131 14.28 1.16 5.93
CA ARG A 131 14.93 0.61 7.15
C ARG A 131 16.35 0.13 6.87
N GLN A 132 16.58 -0.50 5.72
CA GLN A 132 17.86 -1.14 5.37
C GLN A 132 18.87 -0.17 4.75
N GLN A 133 18.40 0.75 3.91
CA GLN A 133 19.27 1.63 3.11
C GLN A 133 19.30 3.08 3.62
N GLY A 134 18.41 3.45 4.55
CA GLY A 134 18.28 4.82 5.05
C GLY A 134 17.36 5.68 4.18
N ILE A 135 17.44 7.00 4.38
CA ILE A 135 16.61 7.98 3.70
C ILE A 135 16.79 7.95 2.18
N PHE A 136 15.71 8.23 1.46
CA PHE A 136 15.72 8.30 0.00
C PHE A 136 16.32 9.63 -0.47
N SER A 137 17.10 9.56 -1.55
CA SER A 137 17.53 10.77 -2.27
C SER A 137 16.34 11.39 -3.02
N GLU A 138 16.49 12.63 -3.43
CA GLU A 138 15.51 13.32 -4.27
C GLU A 138 15.19 12.54 -5.55
N ASP A 139 16.20 11.97 -6.22
CA ASP A 139 16.00 11.14 -7.42
C ASP A 139 15.13 9.92 -7.16
N LYS A 140 15.32 9.27 -6.01
CA LYS A 140 14.44 8.15 -5.61
C LYS A 140 13.00 8.61 -5.35
N ILE A 141 12.79 9.81 -4.82
CA ILE A 141 11.45 10.39 -4.65
C ILE A 141 10.81 10.69 -6.00
N TRP A 142 11.58 11.25 -6.95
CA TRP A 142 11.12 11.43 -8.32
C TRP A 142 10.69 10.12 -8.96
N GLN A 143 11.48 9.06 -8.76
CA GLN A 143 11.12 7.72 -9.24
C GLN A 143 9.82 7.23 -8.60
N VAL A 144 9.64 7.39 -7.28
CA VAL A 144 8.39 7.00 -6.59
C VAL A 144 7.19 7.73 -7.18
N LEU A 145 7.29 9.04 -7.37
CA LEU A 145 6.20 9.85 -7.95
C LEU A 145 5.91 9.43 -9.40
N SER A 146 6.94 9.36 -10.25
CA SER A 146 6.78 9.04 -11.67
C SER A 146 6.24 7.64 -11.95
N GLU A 147 6.52 6.67 -11.07
CA GLU A 147 6.03 5.30 -11.22
C GLU A 147 4.65 5.07 -10.61
N LEU A 148 4.30 5.78 -9.50
CA LEU A 148 3.01 5.55 -8.83
C LEU A 148 1.89 6.44 -9.32
N LEU A 149 2.17 7.65 -9.82
CA LEU A 149 1.12 8.54 -10.33
C LEU A 149 0.34 7.94 -11.51
N PRO A 150 0.97 7.29 -12.51
CA PRO A 150 0.23 6.58 -13.55
C PRO A 150 -0.64 5.45 -13.01
N VAL A 151 -0.18 4.72 -11.98
CA VAL A 151 -0.98 3.68 -11.31
C VAL A 151 -2.19 4.29 -10.61
N LEU A 152 -2.00 5.40 -9.87
CA LEU A 152 -3.10 6.10 -9.20
C LEU A 152 -4.08 6.69 -10.19
N LYS A 153 -3.62 7.26 -11.31
CA LYS A 153 -4.48 7.70 -12.40
C LYS A 153 -5.38 6.56 -12.86
N PHE A 154 -4.80 5.41 -13.22
CA PHE A 154 -5.54 4.22 -13.63
C PHE A 154 -6.57 3.78 -12.58
N VAL A 155 -6.17 3.71 -11.31
CA VAL A 155 -7.05 3.32 -10.19
C VAL A 155 -8.23 4.29 -10.06
N HIS A 156 -7.98 5.60 -10.13
CA HIS A 156 -9.00 6.64 -9.98
C HIS A 156 -9.95 6.71 -11.19
N GLU A 157 -9.46 6.49 -12.41
CA GLU A 157 -10.28 6.37 -13.63
C GLU A 157 -11.27 5.20 -13.53
N HIS A 158 -10.91 4.13 -12.81
CA HIS A 158 -11.81 3.00 -12.49
C HIS A 158 -12.68 3.25 -11.26
N GLN A 159 -12.77 4.52 -10.78
CA GLN A 159 -13.58 4.93 -9.62
C GLN A 159 -13.21 4.19 -8.33
N VAL A 160 -11.98 3.70 -8.24
CA VAL A 160 -11.41 3.08 -7.03
C VAL A 160 -10.53 4.10 -6.32
N ILE A 161 -10.62 4.17 -5.00
CA ILE A 161 -9.70 4.93 -4.14
C ILE A 161 -8.97 3.91 -3.28
N HIS A 162 -7.64 4.01 -3.22
CA HIS A 162 -6.80 3.04 -2.52
C HIS A 162 -6.93 3.12 -0.99
N ARG A 163 -6.88 4.33 -0.41
CA ARG A 163 -7.12 4.65 1.02
C ARG A 163 -6.03 4.24 2.00
N ASP A 164 -4.98 3.55 1.59
CA ASP A 164 -3.90 3.12 2.49
C ASP A 164 -2.53 3.17 1.80
N ILE A 165 -2.23 4.30 1.13
CA ILE A 165 -0.93 4.51 0.50
C ILE A 165 0.09 4.83 1.60
N LYS A 166 1.13 3.97 1.69
CA LYS A 166 2.24 4.09 2.62
C LYS A 166 3.40 3.18 2.19
N PRO A 167 4.62 3.36 2.72
CA PRO A 167 5.80 2.59 2.30
C PRO A 167 5.64 1.07 2.42
N GLU A 168 4.83 0.56 3.37
CA GLU A 168 4.58 -0.86 3.56
C GLU A 168 3.72 -1.47 2.46
N ASN A 169 2.90 -0.66 1.78
CA ASN A 169 1.96 -1.09 0.74
C ASN A 169 2.48 -0.83 -0.68
N ILE A 170 3.76 -0.49 -0.82
CA ILE A 170 4.42 -0.29 -2.11
C ILE A 170 5.62 -1.22 -2.17
N ILE A 171 5.60 -2.18 -3.08
CA ILE A 171 6.69 -3.14 -3.28
C ILE A 171 7.52 -2.73 -4.49
N ARG A 172 8.84 -2.63 -4.32
CA ARG A 172 9.77 -2.62 -5.46
C ARG A 172 9.95 -4.05 -5.91
N ARG A 173 9.37 -4.39 -7.06
CA ARG A 173 9.40 -5.76 -7.61
C ARG A 173 10.82 -6.15 -8.02
N GLN A 174 11.22 -7.35 -7.64
CA GLN A 174 12.59 -7.84 -7.83
C GLN A 174 12.97 -8.03 -9.30
N SER A 175 12.01 -8.38 -10.16
CA SER A 175 12.29 -8.76 -11.56
C SER A 175 12.64 -7.57 -12.47
N ASP A 176 12.07 -6.39 -12.22
CA ASP A 176 12.16 -5.22 -13.11
C ASP A 176 12.29 -3.89 -12.35
N CYS A 177 12.42 -3.94 -11.04
CA CYS A 177 12.51 -2.80 -10.13
C CYS A 177 11.29 -1.85 -10.16
N LYS A 178 10.19 -2.21 -10.82
CA LYS A 178 8.96 -1.41 -10.85
C LYS A 178 8.25 -1.43 -9.51
N LEU A 179 7.63 -0.30 -9.17
CA LEU A 179 6.82 -0.19 -7.97
C LEU A 179 5.43 -0.79 -8.20
N VAL A 180 5.02 -1.65 -7.28
CA VAL A 180 3.70 -2.30 -7.29
C VAL A 180 2.93 -1.87 -6.06
N LEU A 181 1.72 -1.36 -6.26
CA LEU A 181 0.83 -0.92 -5.21
C LEU A 181 -0.03 -2.09 -4.74
N ILE A 182 0.07 -2.44 -3.45
CA ILE A 182 -0.63 -3.58 -2.84
C ILE A 182 -1.58 -3.11 -1.73
N ASP A 183 -2.49 -3.98 -1.31
CA ASP A 183 -3.39 -3.77 -0.15
C ASP A 183 -4.31 -2.56 -0.28
N PHE A 184 -5.34 -2.66 -1.12
CA PHE A 184 -6.40 -1.67 -1.29
C PHE A 184 -7.24 -1.56 0.00
N GLY A 185 -6.89 -0.61 0.84
CA GLY A 185 -7.21 -0.47 2.26
C GLY A 185 -8.68 -0.31 2.66
N VAL A 186 -9.53 -1.26 2.30
CA VAL A 186 -10.96 -1.25 2.67
C VAL A 186 -11.17 -1.75 4.09
N ALA A 187 -10.44 -2.78 4.50
CA ALA A 187 -10.62 -3.44 5.80
C ALA A 187 -10.27 -2.55 7.00
N LYS A 188 -9.44 -1.53 6.83
CA LYS A 188 -8.97 -0.66 7.92
C LYS A 188 -9.99 0.40 8.39
N GLN A 189 -11.12 0.57 7.69
CA GLN A 189 -12.18 1.48 8.12
C GLN A 189 -12.88 1.07 9.43
N LEU A 190 -12.67 -0.16 9.90
CA LEU A 190 -13.33 -0.67 11.10
C LEU A 190 -12.67 -0.24 12.40
N THR A 191 -11.37 -0.06 12.42
CA THR A 191 -10.62 0.25 13.65
C THR A 191 -10.80 1.67 14.15
N THR A 192 -11.30 2.58 13.31
CA THR A 192 -11.60 3.96 13.74
C THR A 192 -12.88 4.06 14.58
N ASN A 193 -13.63 2.96 14.76
CA ASN A 193 -14.85 2.94 15.57
C ASN A 193 -14.63 2.53 17.02
N SER A 194 -13.55 1.85 17.33
CA SER A 194 -13.22 1.49 18.72
C SER A 194 -12.13 2.42 19.22
N LEU A 195 -12.54 3.38 20.03
CA LEU A 195 -11.68 4.11 20.97
C LEU A 195 -11.15 3.16 22.07
N ASP A 196 -11.04 1.89 21.79
CA ASP A 196 -10.52 0.93 22.74
C ASP A 196 -9.01 1.10 22.84
N ASN A 197 -8.59 1.42 24.06
CA ASN A 197 -7.25 1.68 24.57
C ASN A 197 -6.23 0.52 24.40
N THR A 198 -6.40 -0.35 23.42
CA THR A 198 -5.44 -1.42 23.11
C THR A 198 -4.65 -1.05 21.86
N GLY A 199 -3.50 -0.48 22.06
CA GLY A 199 -2.50 0.10 21.16
C GLY A 199 -2.08 -0.61 19.86
N THR A 200 -2.96 -1.30 19.14
CA THR A 200 -2.60 -2.12 17.96
C THR A 200 -3.18 -1.63 16.63
N SER A 201 -3.92 -0.51 16.58
CA SER A 201 -4.57 -0.03 15.35
C SER A 201 -4.01 1.27 14.77
N ILE A 202 -2.79 1.63 15.09
CA ILE A 202 -2.21 2.94 14.77
C ILE A 202 -1.60 2.99 13.35
N GLY A 203 -1.59 1.91 12.57
CA GLY A 203 -0.78 1.79 11.36
C GLY A 203 -1.06 2.77 10.21
N SER A 204 -2.25 3.37 10.12
CA SER A 204 -2.59 4.34 9.06
C SER A 204 -2.74 5.77 9.57
N TYR A 205 -2.71 5.98 10.89
CA TYR A 205 -2.61 7.31 11.46
C TYR A 205 -1.34 8.00 10.95
N GLY A 206 -1.45 9.27 10.63
CA GLY A 206 -0.34 10.03 10.08
C GLY A 206 -0.27 10.03 8.54
N TYR A 207 -0.66 8.96 7.85
CA TYR A 207 -0.69 8.93 6.38
C TYR A 207 -2.03 9.37 5.80
N ALA A 208 -3.13 9.01 6.43
CA ALA A 208 -4.46 9.33 5.95
C ALA A 208 -4.83 10.79 6.23
N PRO A 209 -5.45 11.52 5.28
CA PRO A 209 -5.88 12.90 5.48
C PRO A 209 -7.11 13.00 6.38
N ILE A 210 -7.42 14.25 6.80
CA ILE A 210 -8.47 14.53 7.79
C ILE A 210 -9.86 14.11 7.31
N GLU A 211 -10.17 14.27 6.03
CA GLU A 211 -11.45 13.87 5.45
C GLU A 211 -11.66 12.36 5.50
N GLN A 212 -10.60 11.58 5.32
CA GLN A 212 -10.66 10.13 5.46
C GLN A 212 -10.80 9.70 6.92
N MET A 213 -10.06 10.34 7.83
CA MET A 213 -10.03 10.00 9.26
C MET A 213 -11.32 10.41 9.97
N LYS A 214 -11.75 11.66 9.80
CA LYS A 214 -12.91 12.23 10.54
C LYS A 214 -14.23 12.06 9.80
N LEU A 215 -14.25 12.30 8.48
CA LEU A 215 -15.48 12.29 7.69
C LEU A 215 -15.75 10.93 7.03
N ARG A 216 -14.76 10.00 7.08
CA ARG A 216 -14.81 8.68 6.42
C ARG A 216 -15.08 8.76 4.92
N ARG A 217 -14.71 9.89 4.31
CA ARG A 217 -14.78 10.11 2.87
C ARG A 217 -13.36 10.11 2.31
N ALA A 218 -13.17 9.43 1.20
CA ALA A 218 -11.89 9.40 0.50
C ALA A 218 -12.12 9.73 -0.98
N TYR A 219 -11.20 10.50 -1.52
CA TYR A 219 -11.20 11.03 -2.88
C TYR A 219 -9.84 10.74 -3.53
N ALA A 220 -9.70 10.97 -4.83
CA ALA A 220 -8.40 10.92 -5.49
C ALA A 220 -7.37 11.81 -4.77
N ALA A 221 -7.76 13.02 -4.38
CA ALA A 221 -6.93 13.95 -3.61
C ALA A 221 -6.50 13.38 -2.24
N SER A 222 -7.25 12.44 -1.65
CA SER A 222 -6.88 11.77 -0.40
C SER A 222 -5.72 10.79 -0.60
N ASP A 223 -5.73 10.02 -1.69
CA ASP A 223 -4.62 9.13 -2.05
C ASP A 223 -3.37 9.95 -2.41
N LEU A 224 -3.53 11.08 -3.10
CA LEU A 224 -2.43 11.99 -3.42
C LEU A 224 -1.79 12.61 -2.18
N PHE A 225 -2.58 12.98 -1.18
CA PHE A 225 -2.04 13.39 0.13
C PHE A 225 -1.23 12.27 0.78
N SER A 226 -1.77 11.04 0.82
CA SER A 226 -1.08 9.89 1.40
C SER A 226 0.23 9.56 0.65
N LEU A 227 0.28 9.77 -0.67
CA LEU A 227 1.51 9.69 -1.47
C LEU A 227 2.51 10.77 -1.04
N GLY A 228 2.07 12.01 -0.83
CA GLY A 228 2.90 13.10 -0.31
C GLY A 228 3.51 12.78 1.06
N VAL A 229 2.70 12.26 1.99
CA VAL A 229 3.17 11.79 3.31
C VAL A 229 4.13 10.62 3.19
N THR A 230 3.87 9.70 2.25
CA THR A 230 4.79 8.58 1.95
C THR A 230 6.15 9.11 1.51
N CYS A 231 6.20 10.06 0.56
CA CYS A 231 7.44 10.70 0.11
C CYS A 231 8.16 11.44 1.25
N PHE A 232 7.42 12.15 2.10
CA PHE A 232 7.97 12.79 3.29
C PHE A 232 8.65 11.78 4.22
N HIS A 233 7.97 10.67 4.54
CA HIS A 233 8.54 9.62 5.39
C HIS A 233 9.81 9.02 4.77
N LEU A 234 9.81 8.76 3.45
CA LEU A 234 10.98 8.23 2.75
C LEU A 234 12.16 9.22 2.74
N LEU A 235 11.90 10.53 2.64
CA LEU A 235 12.92 11.59 2.69
C LEU A 235 13.52 11.81 4.07
N THR A 236 12.72 11.66 5.12
CA THR A 236 13.11 12.09 6.48
C THR A 236 13.39 10.92 7.41
N ARG A 237 12.82 9.75 7.14
CA ARG A 237 12.72 8.60 8.04
C ARG A 237 11.94 8.90 9.33
N ILE A 238 11.27 10.04 9.43
CA ILE A 238 10.41 10.39 10.56
C ILE A 238 9.05 9.72 10.33
N ASN A 239 8.58 8.96 11.31
CA ASN A 239 7.28 8.32 11.23
C ASN A 239 6.17 9.37 11.34
N PRO A 240 5.31 9.53 10.30
CA PRO A 240 4.25 10.52 10.33
C PRO A 240 3.23 10.33 11.47
N SER A 241 3.12 9.11 12.00
CA SER A 241 2.25 8.83 13.15
C SER A 241 2.74 9.49 14.46
N GLU A 242 4.05 9.66 14.61
CA GLU A 242 4.65 10.36 15.76
C GLU A 242 4.31 11.86 15.69
N LEU A 243 4.55 12.48 14.52
CA LEU A 243 4.20 13.89 14.30
C LEU A 243 2.69 14.13 14.46
N TRP A 244 1.88 13.19 13.96
CA TRP A 244 0.44 13.29 14.13
C TRP A 244 0.00 13.19 15.60
N ALA A 245 0.66 12.35 16.39
CA ALA A 245 0.36 12.22 17.82
C ALA A 245 0.71 13.49 18.61
N GLU A 246 1.77 14.20 18.22
CA GLU A 246 2.24 15.44 18.86
C GLU A 246 1.42 16.67 18.43
N GLU A 247 1.15 16.82 17.12
CA GLU A 247 0.64 18.07 16.53
C GLU A 247 -0.65 17.89 15.71
N GLY A 248 -1.19 16.66 15.63
CA GLY A 248 -2.29 16.36 14.71
C GLY A 248 -1.87 16.59 13.28
N TYR A 249 -2.64 17.39 12.52
CA TYR A 249 -2.29 17.77 11.14
C TYR A 249 -1.49 19.09 11.06
N GLY A 250 -1.00 19.60 12.19
CA GLY A 250 -0.18 20.82 12.22
C GLY A 250 1.13 20.68 11.47
N TRP A 251 1.79 19.55 11.61
CA TRP A 251 3.10 19.26 11.04
C TRP A 251 3.16 19.42 9.51
N VAL A 252 2.06 19.19 8.78
CA VAL A 252 2.06 19.32 7.32
C VAL A 252 2.28 20.76 6.83
N THR A 253 2.04 21.77 7.67
CA THR A 253 2.26 23.17 7.30
C THR A 253 3.73 23.59 7.40
N HIS A 254 4.54 22.85 8.15
CA HIS A 254 5.96 23.10 8.34
C HIS A 254 6.84 21.87 8.08
N TRP A 255 6.34 20.93 7.30
CA TRP A 255 7.02 19.66 6.97
C TRP A 255 8.47 19.83 6.51
N GLN A 256 8.79 20.96 5.85
CA GLN A 256 10.14 21.24 5.34
C GLN A 256 11.19 21.36 6.44
N GLN A 257 10.80 21.73 7.66
CA GLN A 257 11.72 21.84 8.80
C GLN A 257 12.32 20.49 9.21
N HIS A 258 11.65 19.39 8.83
CA HIS A 258 12.09 18.05 9.13
C HIS A 258 13.02 17.46 8.05
N VAL A 259 13.15 18.13 6.90
CA VAL A 259 14.00 17.66 5.78
C VAL A 259 15.44 18.10 6.04
N ARG A 260 16.32 17.12 6.25
CA ARG A 260 17.73 17.38 6.60
C ARG A 260 18.63 17.59 5.37
N LEU A 261 18.30 16.96 4.26
CA LEU A 261 19.04 17.10 3.00
C LEU A 261 18.45 18.22 2.15
N PRO A 262 19.29 18.99 1.43
CA PRO A 262 18.78 19.95 0.48
C PRO A 262 17.98 19.23 -0.61
N ILE A 263 16.78 19.73 -0.87
CA ILE A 263 15.91 19.28 -1.96
C ILE A 263 15.59 20.47 -2.87
N SER A 264 15.37 20.21 -4.16
CA SER A 264 15.06 21.24 -5.15
C SER A 264 13.76 21.99 -4.84
N ALA A 265 13.64 23.20 -5.34
CA ALA A 265 12.39 23.96 -5.29
C ALA A 265 11.23 23.18 -5.91
N SER A 266 11.57 22.33 -6.85
CA SER A 266 10.65 21.48 -7.59
C SER A 266 9.95 20.47 -6.68
N ILE A 267 10.70 19.65 -5.98
CA ILE A 267 10.15 18.68 -5.03
C ILE A 267 9.42 19.41 -3.90
N LYS A 268 9.96 20.53 -3.43
CA LYS A 268 9.27 21.34 -2.40
C LYS A 268 7.87 21.78 -2.83
N ASN A 269 7.73 22.23 -4.06
CA ASN A 269 6.44 22.70 -4.58
C ASN A 269 5.44 21.54 -4.74
N VAL A 270 5.88 20.42 -5.34
CA VAL A 270 5.02 19.24 -5.52
C VAL A 270 4.58 18.66 -4.17
N LEU A 271 5.54 18.40 -3.27
CA LEU A 271 5.20 17.87 -1.95
C LEU A 271 4.39 18.86 -1.13
N GLY A 272 4.69 20.16 -1.20
CA GLY A 272 3.92 21.19 -0.52
C GLY A 272 2.45 21.23 -0.97
N LYS A 273 2.17 21.03 -2.26
CA LYS A 273 0.79 20.98 -2.76
C LYS A 273 0.11 19.65 -2.45
N LEU A 274 0.82 18.52 -2.50
CA LEU A 274 0.30 17.22 -2.05
C LEU A 274 -0.09 17.23 -0.57
N LEU A 275 0.69 17.89 0.28
CA LEU A 275 0.54 17.93 1.74
C LEU A 275 -0.40 19.03 2.25
N GLN A 276 -1.10 19.77 1.37
CA GLN A 276 -2.05 20.78 1.83
C GLN A 276 -3.11 20.16 2.75
N LYS A 277 -3.40 20.84 3.86
CA LYS A 277 -4.39 20.39 4.85
C LYS A 277 -5.80 20.46 4.27
N ASN A 278 -6.12 21.55 3.56
CA ASN A 278 -7.37 21.73 2.87
C ASN A 278 -7.37 20.91 1.57
N ILE A 279 -8.38 20.05 1.40
CA ILE A 279 -8.48 19.18 0.23
C ILE A 279 -8.60 19.98 -1.09
N GLU A 280 -9.24 21.14 -1.08
CA GLU A 280 -9.45 21.99 -2.27
C GLU A 280 -8.15 22.65 -2.75
N GLU A 281 -7.15 22.77 -1.88
CA GLU A 281 -5.83 23.35 -2.20
C GLU A 281 -4.84 22.30 -2.72
N ARG A 282 -5.20 21.00 -2.67
CA ARG A 282 -4.38 19.90 -3.17
C ARG A 282 -4.54 19.71 -4.66
N TYR A 283 -3.72 18.86 -5.23
CA TYR A 283 -3.99 18.26 -6.53
C TYR A 283 -5.29 17.43 -6.46
N GLN A 284 -6.16 17.62 -7.44
CA GLN A 284 -7.43 16.89 -7.52
C GLN A 284 -7.32 15.60 -8.31
N SER A 285 -6.31 15.48 -9.19
CA SER A 285 -6.03 14.29 -9.98
C SER A 285 -4.54 13.99 -10.08
N ALA A 286 -4.20 12.73 -10.39
CA ALA A 286 -2.83 12.34 -10.68
C ALA A 286 -2.29 13.05 -11.93
N ASP A 287 -3.15 13.39 -12.89
CA ASP A 287 -2.76 14.14 -14.08
C ASP A 287 -2.22 15.53 -13.74
N GLU A 288 -2.84 16.25 -12.82
CA GLU A 288 -2.34 17.56 -12.38
C GLU A 288 -0.91 17.45 -11.80
N VAL A 289 -0.62 16.39 -11.02
CA VAL A 289 0.72 16.17 -10.49
C VAL A 289 1.70 15.86 -11.63
N LEU A 290 1.31 14.98 -12.56
CA LEU A 290 2.13 14.60 -13.71
C LEU A 290 2.47 15.81 -14.58
N LEU A 291 1.52 16.71 -14.83
CA LEU A 291 1.77 17.96 -15.56
C LEU A 291 2.81 18.86 -14.87
N ASP A 292 2.74 18.98 -13.54
CA ASP A 292 3.72 19.73 -12.77
C ASP A 292 5.10 19.03 -12.76
N LEU A 293 5.17 17.71 -12.89
CA LEU A 293 6.41 16.95 -13.06
C LEU A 293 7.00 17.14 -14.47
N ASP A 294 6.18 17.07 -15.54
CA ASP A 294 6.62 17.15 -16.94
C ASP A 294 7.08 18.56 -17.34
N SER A 295 6.47 19.62 -16.79
CA SER A 295 6.85 21.01 -17.05
C SER A 295 8.33 21.31 -16.78
N ARG A 296 9.07 20.39 -16.20
CA ARG A 296 10.48 20.50 -15.80
C ARG A 296 11.44 19.68 -16.63
N LEU A 297 10.95 18.71 -17.41
CA LEU A 297 11.76 18.01 -18.40
C LEU A 297 11.99 18.87 -19.67
N GLN A 298 11.22 19.95 -19.84
CA GLN A 298 11.30 20.83 -21.01
C GLN A 298 12.43 21.89 -21.02
N PRO A 299 12.98 22.42 -19.90
CA PRO A 299 14.03 23.45 -20.01
C PRO A 299 15.38 22.93 -20.48
N LEU A 300 15.69 21.64 -20.32
CA LEU A 300 17.01 21.09 -20.66
C LEU A 300 17.13 20.65 -22.13
N SER A 301 16.04 20.41 -22.85
CA SER A 301 16.10 19.89 -24.22
C SER A 301 16.30 20.97 -25.29
N MET A 302 15.80 22.20 -25.10
CA MET A 302 15.90 23.27 -26.10
C MET A 302 17.26 23.98 -26.06
N ASP A 303 17.84 24.17 -24.89
CA ASP A 303 19.17 24.80 -24.77
C ASP A 303 20.30 23.84 -25.15
N TYR A 304 20.14 22.55 -24.90
CA TYR A 304 21.11 21.52 -25.33
C TYR A 304 21.17 21.40 -26.86
N TYR A 305 20.02 21.48 -27.55
CA TYR A 305 19.96 21.46 -29.01
C TYR A 305 20.46 22.76 -29.64
N ARG A 306 20.21 23.93 -29.03
CA ARG A 306 20.75 25.22 -29.51
C ARG A 306 22.27 25.29 -29.36
N ALA A 307 22.84 24.78 -28.27
CA ALA A 307 24.29 24.79 -28.04
C ALA A 307 25.08 23.88 -29.02
N HIS A 308 24.42 22.84 -29.56
CA HIS A 308 25.06 21.89 -30.47
C HIS A 308 24.80 22.19 -31.96
N LEU A 309 23.85 23.05 -32.31
CA LEU A 309 23.58 23.47 -33.67
C LEU A 309 24.51 24.64 -34.15
N THR A 310 25.14 25.34 -33.20
CA THR A 310 26.12 26.42 -33.54
C THR A 310 27.52 25.89 -33.81
N SER A 311 27.82 24.61 -33.64
CA SER A 311 29.14 24.02 -33.86
C SER A 311 29.33 23.41 -35.26
N PHE A 312 28.33 23.43 -36.14
CA PHE A 312 28.42 22.82 -37.48
C PHE A 312 28.46 23.81 -38.64
N THR A 313 28.70 25.10 -38.38
CA THR A 313 28.85 26.06 -39.47
C THR A 313 30.16 26.79 -39.35
N ILE A 314 31.28 26.17 -39.63
CA ILE A 314 32.51 26.78 -40.17
C ILE A 314 33.45 25.59 -40.57
N LEU A 315 33.32 25.15 -41.80
CA LEU A 315 34.41 24.63 -42.64
C LEU A 315 33.89 24.58 -44.08
N LYS A 316 34.14 25.68 -44.78
CA LYS A 316 34.30 25.72 -46.22
C LYS A 316 35.75 26.12 -46.53
#